data_477d4923b0ecc5f9d680544024c12aec
#
_entry.id   477d4923b0ecc5f9d680544024c12aec
#
_cell.length_a   1.000
_cell.length_b   1.000
_cell.length_c   1.000
_cell.angle_alpha   90.00
_cell.angle_beta   90.00
_cell.angle_gamma   90.00
#
_symmetry.space_group_name_H-M   'P 1'
#
loop_
_entity.id
_entity.type
_entity.pdbx_description
1 polymer ?
#
loop_
_entity_poly.entity_id
_entity_poly.type
_entity_poly.pdbx_seq_one_letter_code
_entity_poly.pdbx_strand_id
1 'polypeptide(L)'
;MKIILLIFTVLLPCKTNAQSAQDSSLYSNIKYVNGKYEREIECVFQGIGKNPIDGDTQGMASAIKKEIKEIPKSSVSLVYKGKEYYISIKNKCHTRGIPYGEKIKIRIIYFEKLRQPYDFTYPFAIITKIEVTGKAPQAKPAINPITLPQNSTEL
;
A
#
# COMPACT_ATOMS: atom_id res chain seq x y z
N MET A 1 5.12 55.50 -47.55
CA MET A 1 4.33 55.03 -46.41
C MET A 1 4.62 53.54 -46.26
N LYS A 2 5.36 53.15 -45.21
CA LYS A 2 5.65 51.74 -44.88
C LYS A 2 4.69 51.35 -43.75
N ILE A 3 3.81 50.40 -44.02
CA ILE A 3 2.89 49.82 -43.03
C ILE A 3 3.65 48.69 -42.34
N ILE A 4 3.99 48.89 -41.07
CA ILE A 4 4.54 47.85 -40.18
C ILE A 4 3.38 47.10 -39.58
N LEU A 5 3.20 45.85 -40.02
CA LEU A 5 2.22 44.93 -39.44
C LEU A 5 2.80 44.30 -38.19
N LEU A 6 2.35 44.76 -37.04
CA LEU A 6 2.77 44.21 -35.74
C LEU A 6 1.90 42.99 -35.42
N ILE A 7 2.44 41.80 -35.62
CA ILE A 7 1.79 40.55 -35.21
C ILE A 7 2.01 40.36 -33.71
N PHE A 8 0.95 40.61 -32.95
CA PHE A 8 0.89 40.25 -31.52
C PHE A 8 0.60 38.74 -31.40
N THR A 9 1.63 37.93 -31.22
CA THR A 9 1.48 36.55 -30.78
C THR A 9 1.09 36.51 -29.30
N VAL A 10 -0.20 36.33 -29.05
CA VAL A 10 -0.70 36.09 -27.70
C VAL A 10 -0.30 34.67 -27.30
N LEU A 11 0.79 34.55 -26.54
CA LEU A 11 1.14 33.33 -25.82
C LEU A 11 0.14 33.15 -24.70
N LEU A 12 -0.91 32.36 -24.95
CA LEU A 12 -1.78 31.83 -23.91
C LEU A 12 -0.94 30.89 -23.03
N PRO A 13 -0.80 31.18 -21.72
CA PRO A 13 -0.19 30.19 -20.84
C PRO A 13 -1.12 28.99 -20.78
N CYS A 14 -0.75 27.88 -21.43
CA CYS A 14 -1.29 26.59 -21.10
C CYS A 14 -1.06 26.32 -19.62
N LYS A 15 -2.04 26.65 -18.79
CA LYS A 15 -2.13 26.08 -17.46
C LYS A 15 -2.36 24.59 -17.66
N THR A 16 -1.27 23.84 -17.77
CA THR A 16 -1.30 22.42 -17.47
C THR A 16 -1.73 22.33 -16.02
N ASN A 17 -3.01 22.09 -15.79
CA ASN A 17 -3.49 21.53 -14.55
C ASN A 17 -2.85 20.12 -14.45
N ALA A 18 -1.59 20.09 -14.04
CA ALA A 18 -1.05 18.95 -13.36
C ALA A 18 -1.83 18.90 -12.03
N GLN A 19 -3.05 18.38 -12.11
CA GLN A 19 -3.72 17.80 -10.96
C GLN A 19 -2.72 16.77 -10.46
N SER A 20 -1.95 17.16 -9.44
CA SER A 20 -1.11 16.24 -8.70
C SER A 20 -2.05 15.09 -8.36
N ALA A 21 -1.84 13.94 -8.99
CA ALA A 21 -2.58 12.73 -8.66
C ALA A 21 -2.41 12.61 -7.14
N GLN A 22 -3.48 12.92 -6.42
CA GLN A 22 -3.46 13.02 -4.96
C GLN A 22 -2.99 11.65 -4.52
N ASP A 23 -1.76 11.57 -4.02
CA ASP A 23 -1.09 10.32 -3.76
C ASP A 23 -1.97 9.50 -2.82
N SER A 24 -2.70 8.55 -3.41
CA SER A 24 -3.65 7.69 -2.70
C SER A 24 -2.93 6.56 -1.97
N SER A 25 -1.61 6.67 -1.84
CA SER A 25 -0.81 5.64 -1.21
C SER A 25 -1.11 5.52 0.28
N LEU A 26 -0.76 4.38 0.83
CA LEU A 26 -0.88 4.12 2.25
C LEU A 26 -0.05 5.10 3.10
N TYR A 27 0.97 5.68 2.50
CA TYR A 27 1.97 6.56 3.12
C TYR A 27 1.77 8.05 2.82
N SER A 28 0.68 8.41 2.14
CA SER A 28 0.39 9.80 1.83
C SER A 28 -0.25 10.55 3.00
N ASN A 29 -0.03 11.87 3.04
CA ASN A 29 -0.64 12.80 4.00
C ASN A 29 -0.39 12.47 5.48
N ILE A 30 0.77 11.91 5.81
CA ILE A 30 1.15 11.59 7.19
C ILE A 30 1.55 12.88 7.92
N LYS A 31 0.87 13.16 9.04
CA LYS A 31 1.21 14.27 9.95
C LYS A 31 1.59 13.68 11.30
N TYR A 32 2.86 13.74 11.65
CA TYR A 32 3.35 13.20 12.91
C TYR A 32 3.00 14.07 14.09
N VAL A 33 2.55 13.46 15.19
CA VAL A 33 2.41 14.06 16.50
C VAL A 33 3.31 13.28 17.45
N ASN A 34 4.27 13.96 18.08
CA ASN A 34 5.27 13.32 18.95
C ASN A 34 6.05 12.18 18.24
N GLY A 35 6.38 12.38 16.96
CA GLY A 35 7.11 11.41 16.15
C GLY A 35 6.32 10.19 15.69
N LYS A 36 5.00 10.17 15.92
CA LYS A 36 4.09 9.08 15.53
C LYS A 36 2.85 9.63 14.84
N TYR A 37 2.32 8.87 13.91
CA TYR A 37 1.04 9.11 13.29
C TYR A 37 0.22 7.84 13.30
N GLU A 38 -1.01 7.91 13.72
CA GLU A 38 -1.94 6.79 13.78
C GLU A 38 -3.12 7.05 12.86
N ARG A 39 -3.54 6.01 12.13
CA ARG A 39 -4.78 6.05 11.32
C ARG A 39 -5.43 4.69 11.24
N GLU A 40 -6.74 4.70 11.03
CA GLU A 40 -7.52 3.51 10.70
C GLU A 40 -7.87 3.54 9.21
N ILE A 41 -7.77 2.38 8.56
CA ILE A 41 -8.14 2.21 7.16
C ILE A 41 -8.89 0.90 6.97
N GLU A 42 -9.73 0.88 5.93
CA GLU A 42 -10.31 -0.36 5.40
C GLU A 42 -9.52 -0.83 4.19
N CYS A 43 -9.23 -2.12 4.16
CA CYS A 43 -8.44 -2.75 3.10
C CYS A 43 -8.87 -4.20 2.93
N VAL A 44 -8.28 -4.89 1.96
CA VAL A 44 -8.53 -6.31 1.69
C VAL A 44 -7.35 -7.14 2.15
N PHE A 45 -7.61 -8.13 2.99
CA PHE A 45 -6.60 -9.05 3.50
C PHE A 45 -6.14 -10.03 2.41
N GLN A 46 -4.82 -10.18 2.25
CA GLN A 46 -4.21 -11.06 1.26
C GLN A 46 -3.37 -12.18 1.89
N GLY A 47 -3.14 -12.13 3.19
CA GLY A 47 -2.40 -13.17 3.88
C GLY A 47 -1.38 -12.65 4.88
N ILE A 48 -0.61 -13.58 5.40
CA ILE A 48 0.43 -13.34 6.40
C ILE A 48 1.75 -13.85 5.84
N GLY A 49 2.77 -13.03 5.93
CA GLY A 49 4.16 -13.38 5.60
C GLY A 49 5.08 -13.32 6.79
N LYS A 50 6.28 -13.86 6.63
CA LYS A 50 7.36 -13.62 7.59
C LYS A 50 7.78 -12.16 7.52
N ASN A 51 8.18 -11.62 8.67
CA ASN A 51 8.73 -10.28 8.69
C ASN A 51 10.18 -10.30 8.18
N PRO A 52 10.54 -9.43 7.25
CA PRO A 52 11.91 -9.35 6.73
C PRO A 52 12.94 -8.81 7.72
N ILE A 53 12.49 -8.27 8.85
CA ILE A 53 13.39 -7.73 9.89
C ILE A 53 14.21 -8.85 10.55
N ASP A 54 13.90 -10.11 10.27
CA ASP A 54 14.40 -11.29 11.00
C ASP A 54 15.87 -11.69 10.68
N GLY A 55 16.58 -11.00 9.81
CA GLY A 55 17.89 -11.56 9.45
C GLY A 55 19.07 -10.59 9.38
N ASP A 56 18.90 -9.38 8.88
CA ASP A 56 20.08 -8.65 8.37
C ASP A 56 20.23 -7.21 8.86
N THR A 57 19.34 -6.73 9.68
CA THR A 57 19.29 -5.32 10.07
C THR A 57 19.32 -5.15 11.58
N GLN A 58 20.43 -5.59 12.23
CA GLN A 58 20.58 -5.44 13.68
C GLN A 58 20.33 -4.01 14.18
N GLY A 59 20.78 -3.02 13.42
CA GLY A 59 20.53 -1.60 13.74
C GLY A 59 19.05 -1.25 13.67
N MET A 60 18.34 -1.69 12.64
CA MET A 60 16.91 -1.43 12.47
C MET A 60 16.08 -2.20 13.49
N ALA A 61 16.37 -3.47 13.74
CA ALA A 61 15.70 -4.27 14.76
C ALA A 61 15.84 -3.64 16.15
N SER A 62 17.01 -3.14 16.51
CA SER A 62 17.26 -2.43 17.75
C SER A 62 16.46 -1.13 17.84
N ALA A 63 16.41 -0.34 16.77
CA ALA A 63 15.64 0.89 16.71
C ALA A 63 14.14 0.61 16.85
N ILE A 64 13.61 -0.39 16.14
CA ILE A 64 12.21 -0.80 16.23
C ILE A 64 11.88 -1.28 17.63
N LYS A 65 12.73 -2.15 18.21
CA LYS A 65 12.55 -2.65 19.58
C LYS A 65 12.52 -1.51 20.62
N LYS A 66 13.33 -0.48 20.43
CA LYS A 66 13.33 0.71 21.29
C LYS A 66 11.99 1.46 21.22
N GLU A 67 11.40 1.60 20.05
CA GLU A 67 10.16 2.35 19.84
C GLU A 67 8.89 1.57 20.24
N ILE A 68 8.79 0.29 19.85
CA ILE A 68 7.57 -0.50 20.06
C ILE A 68 7.70 -1.61 21.10
N LYS A 69 8.89 -1.76 21.73
CA LYS A 69 9.22 -2.74 22.77
C LYS A 69 9.16 -4.21 22.33
N GLU A 70 9.06 -4.45 21.04
CA GLU A 70 9.07 -5.80 20.44
C GLU A 70 9.69 -5.75 19.04
N ILE A 71 10.05 -6.92 18.51
CA ILE A 71 10.38 -7.09 17.10
C ILE A 71 9.21 -7.84 16.45
N PRO A 72 8.53 -7.27 15.44
CA PRO A 72 7.46 -7.96 14.74
C PRO A 72 7.99 -9.24 14.08
N LYS A 73 7.29 -10.36 14.26
CA LYS A 73 7.65 -11.66 13.67
C LYS A 73 6.97 -11.93 12.33
N SER A 74 5.94 -11.16 12.03
CA SER A 74 5.10 -11.35 10.84
C SER A 74 4.77 -10.03 10.18
N SER A 75 4.43 -10.09 8.91
CA SER A 75 3.83 -9.03 8.13
C SER A 75 2.47 -9.45 7.59
N VAL A 76 1.64 -8.48 7.29
CA VAL A 76 0.36 -8.68 6.61
C VAL A 76 0.49 -8.14 5.19
N SER A 77 0.12 -8.97 4.22
CA SER A 77 -0.14 -8.54 2.85
C SER A 77 -1.58 -8.09 2.75
N LEU A 78 -1.79 -6.91 2.18
CA LEU A 78 -3.11 -6.30 2.03
C LEU A 78 -3.21 -5.47 0.76
N VAL A 79 -4.42 -5.30 0.23
CA VAL A 79 -4.69 -4.39 -0.88
C VAL A 79 -5.45 -3.16 -0.35
N TYR A 80 -4.89 -2.00 -0.61
CA TYR A 80 -5.50 -0.71 -0.30
C TYR A 80 -5.53 0.16 -1.56
N LYS A 81 -6.73 0.62 -1.95
CA LYS A 81 -6.94 1.40 -3.19
C LYS A 81 -6.29 0.78 -4.43
N GLY A 82 -6.41 -0.53 -4.59
CA GLY A 82 -5.90 -1.26 -5.75
C GLY A 82 -4.39 -1.53 -5.76
N LYS A 83 -3.65 -1.13 -4.71
CA LYS A 83 -2.21 -1.41 -4.56
C LYS A 83 -1.98 -2.39 -3.43
N GLU A 84 -1.01 -3.28 -3.62
CA GLU A 84 -0.58 -4.24 -2.60
C GLU A 84 0.48 -3.63 -1.69
N TYR A 85 0.37 -3.94 -0.39
CA TYR A 85 1.29 -3.49 0.65
C TYR A 85 1.63 -4.63 1.60
N TYR A 86 2.87 -4.62 2.10
CA TYR A 86 3.35 -5.52 3.13
C TYR A 86 3.70 -4.70 4.36
N ILE A 87 2.99 -4.92 5.46
CA ILE A 87 3.14 -4.12 6.67
C ILE A 87 3.37 -5.03 7.87
N SER A 88 4.39 -4.70 8.65
CA SER A 88 4.69 -5.39 9.92
C SER A 88 3.49 -5.35 10.85
N ILE A 89 3.27 -6.43 11.61
CA ILE A 89 2.16 -6.53 12.56
C ILE A 89 2.67 -6.81 13.97
N LYS A 90 2.05 -6.19 14.97
CA LYS A 90 2.33 -6.49 16.37
C LYS A 90 2.07 -7.96 16.69
N ASN A 91 2.98 -8.58 17.45
CA ASN A 91 2.89 -10.00 17.78
C ASN A 91 1.60 -10.41 18.49
N LYS A 92 0.95 -9.48 19.19
CA LYS A 92 -0.33 -9.71 19.90
C LYS A 92 -1.58 -9.58 19.02
N CYS A 93 -1.44 -9.14 17.77
CA CYS A 93 -2.58 -9.05 16.86
C CYS A 93 -2.96 -10.44 16.34
N HIS A 94 -4.22 -10.79 16.50
CA HIS A 94 -4.74 -12.08 16.04
C HIS A 94 -5.12 -11.99 14.55
N THR A 95 -4.37 -12.68 13.72
CA THR A 95 -4.63 -12.79 12.27
C THR A 95 -5.10 -14.18 11.88
N ARG A 96 -5.02 -15.16 12.84
CA ARG A 96 -5.38 -16.53 12.58
C ARG A 96 -6.87 -16.65 12.23
N GLY A 97 -7.17 -17.30 11.11
CA GLY A 97 -8.55 -17.52 10.68
C GLY A 97 -9.16 -16.40 9.85
N ILE A 98 -8.43 -15.35 9.50
CA ILE A 98 -8.91 -14.36 8.54
C ILE A 98 -8.73 -14.95 7.14
N PRO A 99 -9.83 -15.17 6.38
CA PRO A 99 -9.72 -15.70 5.03
C PRO A 99 -9.09 -14.70 4.06
N TYR A 100 -8.45 -15.22 3.02
CA TYR A 100 -7.99 -14.41 1.90
C TYR A 100 -9.17 -13.67 1.23
N GLY A 101 -8.96 -12.40 0.90
CA GLY A 101 -9.98 -11.58 0.24
C GLY A 101 -11.02 -10.97 1.18
N GLU A 102 -10.91 -11.16 2.50
CA GLU A 102 -11.82 -10.52 3.45
C GLU A 102 -11.53 -9.01 3.57
N LYS A 103 -12.58 -8.23 3.75
CA LYS A 103 -12.44 -6.82 4.13
C LYS A 103 -12.08 -6.73 5.60
N ILE A 104 -11.02 -5.99 5.86
CA ILE A 104 -10.55 -5.76 7.22
C ILE A 104 -10.39 -4.27 7.47
N LYS A 105 -10.64 -3.87 8.71
CA LYS A 105 -10.28 -2.56 9.24
C LYS A 105 -9.02 -2.72 10.08
N ILE A 106 -8.00 -1.96 9.77
CA ILE A 106 -6.72 -2.02 10.48
C ILE A 106 -6.39 -0.66 11.08
N ARG A 107 -5.71 -0.69 12.23
CA ARG A 107 -5.08 0.48 12.83
C ARG A 107 -3.58 0.38 12.62
N ILE A 108 -3.02 1.41 11.97
CA ILE A 108 -1.60 1.48 11.63
C ILE A 108 -0.98 2.64 12.40
N ILE A 109 0.22 2.41 12.96
CA ILE A 109 1.09 3.47 13.49
C ILE A 109 2.30 3.61 12.58
N TYR A 110 2.59 4.84 12.17
CA TYR A 110 3.78 5.23 11.41
C TYR A 110 4.79 5.91 12.34
N PHE A 111 6.06 5.69 12.08
CA PHE A 111 7.16 6.24 12.88
C PHE A 111 8.01 7.18 12.05
N GLU A 112 8.15 8.42 12.48
CA GLU A 112 8.87 9.46 11.73
C GLU A 112 10.33 9.11 11.49
N LYS A 113 10.99 8.57 12.51
CA LYS A 113 12.44 8.32 12.49
C LYS A 113 12.85 6.95 11.97
N LEU A 114 11.90 6.06 11.77
CA LEU A 114 12.16 4.71 11.28
C LEU A 114 11.70 4.56 9.84
N ARG A 115 12.39 3.74 9.06
CA ARG A 115 12.10 3.46 7.65
C ARG A 115 11.69 2.01 7.44
N GLN A 116 10.96 1.76 6.35
CA GLN A 116 10.61 0.40 5.96
C GLN A 116 11.88 -0.39 5.60
N PRO A 117 11.95 -1.68 5.97
CA PRO A 117 13.13 -2.50 5.69
C PRO A 117 13.34 -2.78 4.20
N TYR A 118 12.28 -2.72 3.39
CA TYR A 118 12.38 -2.97 1.94
C TYR A 118 12.50 -1.69 1.10
N ASP A 119 11.97 -0.59 1.62
CA ASP A 119 11.96 0.68 0.90
C ASP A 119 12.13 1.82 1.90
N PHE A 120 13.37 2.28 2.02
CA PHE A 120 13.75 3.37 2.92
C PHE A 120 13.08 4.72 2.58
N THR A 121 12.40 4.82 1.46
CA THR A 121 11.61 6.00 1.09
C THR A 121 10.42 6.18 2.02
N TYR A 122 9.82 5.07 2.48
CA TYR A 122 8.62 5.10 3.30
C TYR A 122 8.93 5.00 4.80
N PRO A 123 8.12 5.66 5.65
CA PRO A 123 8.23 5.51 7.08
C PRO A 123 7.91 4.07 7.51
N PHE A 124 8.54 3.60 8.57
CA PHE A 124 8.17 2.32 9.16
C PHE A 124 6.74 2.38 9.67
N ALA A 125 5.97 1.37 9.34
CA ALA A 125 4.58 1.23 9.71
C ALA A 125 4.35 -0.11 10.40
N ILE A 126 3.50 -0.13 11.43
CA ILE A 126 3.12 -1.35 12.13
C ILE A 126 1.61 -1.39 12.34
N ILE A 127 1.00 -2.52 12.03
CA ILE A 127 -0.40 -2.78 12.33
C ILE A 127 -0.52 -3.14 13.82
N THR A 128 -1.36 -2.41 14.54
CA THR A 128 -1.59 -2.60 15.98
C THR A 128 -2.94 -3.21 16.31
N LYS A 129 -3.89 -3.20 15.35
CA LYS A 129 -5.22 -3.81 15.48
C LYS A 129 -5.72 -4.25 14.11
N ILE A 130 -6.42 -5.38 14.09
CA ILE A 130 -7.15 -5.88 12.91
C ILE A 130 -8.56 -6.26 13.35
N GLU A 131 -9.55 -5.87 12.55
CA GLU A 131 -10.96 -6.25 12.71
C GLU A 131 -11.51 -6.69 11.34
N VAL A 132 -12.19 -7.83 11.28
CA VAL A 132 -12.88 -8.27 10.07
C VAL A 132 -14.19 -7.49 9.95
N THR A 133 -14.41 -6.82 8.82
CA THR A 133 -15.59 -5.98 8.58
C THR A 133 -16.55 -6.58 7.56
N GLY A 134 -16.15 -7.60 6.82
CA GLY A 134 -17.01 -8.29 5.85
C GLY A 134 -16.25 -8.91 4.71
N LYS A 135 -16.99 -9.53 3.79
CA LYS A 135 -16.42 -10.12 2.58
C LYS A 135 -16.14 -9.04 1.54
N ALA A 136 -14.95 -9.05 0.96
CA ALA A 136 -14.68 -8.27 -0.24
C ALA A 136 -15.61 -8.73 -1.36
N PRO A 137 -16.06 -7.82 -2.27
CA PRO A 137 -16.73 -8.24 -3.48
C PRO A 137 -15.84 -9.23 -4.20
N GLN A 138 -16.33 -10.46 -4.39
CA GLN A 138 -15.59 -11.44 -5.19
C GLN A 138 -15.44 -10.85 -6.60
N ALA A 139 -14.21 -10.60 -7.02
CA ALA A 139 -13.94 -10.37 -8.42
C ALA A 139 -14.48 -11.61 -9.15
N LYS A 140 -15.48 -11.42 -10.04
CA LYS A 140 -15.97 -12.51 -10.88
C LYS A 140 -14.73 -13.15 -11.54
N PRO A 141 -14.52 -14.46 -11.40
CA PRO A 141 -13.47 -15.12 -12.14
C PRO A 141 -13.74 -14.84 -13.62
N ALA A 142 -12.75 -14.29 -14.29
CA ALA A 142 -12.79 -14.14 -15.73
C ALA A 142 -12.79 -15.56 -16.32
N ILE A 143 -13.97 -16.11 -16.55
CA ILE A 143 -14.14 -17.36 -17.26
C ILE A 143 -13.93 -17.01 -18.73
N ASN A 144 -12.72 -17.09 -19.20
CA ASN A 144 -12.44 -17.31 -20.59
C ASN A 144 -12.32 -18.81 -20.80
N PRO A 145 -13.34 -19.51 -21.30
CA PRO A 145 -13.15 -20.85 -21.79
C PRO A 145 -12.29 -20.73 -23.06
N ILE A 146 -11.03 -21.10 -22.94
CA ILE A 146 -10.20 -21.37 -24.10
C ILE A 146 -10.80 -22.63 -24.75
N THR A 147 -11.66 -22.42 -25.73
CA THR A 147 -12.11 -23.49 -26.61
C THR A 147 -10.94 -23.82 -27.53
N LEU A 148 -10.20 -24.87 -27.21
CA LEU A 148 -9.23 -25.44 -28.14
C LEU A 148 -9.97 -25.98 -29.37
N PRO A 149 -9.56 -25.64 -30.60
CA PRO A 149 -10.13 -26.24 -31.77
C PRO A 149 -9.76 -27.74 -31.78
N GLN A 150 -10.77 -28.58 -31.76
CA GLN A 150 -10.61 -29.99 -32.04
C GLN A 150 -10.29 -30.12 -33.53
N ASN A 151 -9.04 -30.43 -33.85
CA ASN A 151 -8.66 -30.94 -35.16
C ASN A 151 -9.20 -32.35 -35.30
N SER A 152 -10.33 -32.50 -35.95
CA SER A 152 -10.79 -33.77 -36.50
C SER A 152 -9.94 -34.09 -37.72
N THR A 153 -8.96 -34.95 -37.55
CA THR A 153 -8.29 -35.65 -38.66
C THR A 153 -9.16 -36.84 -39.01
N GLU A 154 -9.98 -36.72 -40.04
CA GLU A 154 -10.55 -37.86 -40.76
C GLU A 154 -9.53 -38.33 -41.81
N LEU A 155 -9.18 -39.60 -41.71
CA LEU A 155 -8.65 -40.42 -42.79
C LEU A 155 -9.72 -41.40 -43.23
#